data_0d23811d8d55bf6b40ebf87dc68fae70
#
_entry.id   0d23811d8d55bf6b40ebf87dc68fae70
#
_cell.length_a   1.000
_cell.length_b   1.000
_cell.length_c   1.000
_cell.angle_alpha   90.00
_cell.angle_beta   90.00
_cell.angle_gamma   90.00
#
_symmetry.space_group_name_H-M   'P 1'
#
loop_
_entity.id
_entity.type
_entity.pdbx_description
1 polymer ?
#
loop_
_entity_poly.entity_id
_entity_poly.type
_entity_poly.pdbx_seq_one_letter_code
_entity_poly.pdbx_strand_id
1 'polypeptide(L)'
;IFLFIISQSFFAQQSNQLWKGYFSYNEIVDVESTSGKVFVATQNAVFSKAIASSDLKIFNSINGLKPESITTIHHSESTGKTFVGNTNGLLLIVNSDGSITTKVDIINEVPVPPNKKKINDFYEHNGKLYVATDYGISVIDVATSEFIITYFIGTSGEETQVLQTTVLGNDIYAVTRDFGIRKGDLTNQNLYNFSQWQTFDTGFWSGIVTFNNEL
;
A
#
# COMPACT_ATOMS: atom_id res chain seq x y z
N ILE A 1 4.70 46.89 58.14
CA ILE A 1 4.36 45.57 57.57
C ILE A 1 4.89 45.53 56.15
N PHE A 2 6.00 44.81 55.96
CA PHE A 2 6.55 44.59 54.59
C PHE A 2 5.98 43.26 54.06
N LEU A 3 5.20 43.36 52.97
CA LEU A 3 4.65 42.20 52.30
C LEU A 3 5.66 41.70 51.26
N PHE A 4 6.27 40.53 51.50
CA PHE A 4 7.17 39.87 50.52
C PHE A 4 6.31 39.06 49.53
N ILE A 5 6.17 39.51 48.31
CA ILE A 5 5.54 38.74 47.22
C ILE A 5 6.61 37.82 46.62
N ILE A 6 6.57 36.52 46.93
CA ILE A 6 7.39 35.52 46.26
C ILE A 6 6.71 35.15 44.94
N SER A 7 7.24 35.61 43.82
CA SER A 7 6.82 35.15 42.50
C SER A 7 7.41 33.77 42.24
N GLN A 8 6.58 32.74 42.27
CA GLN A 8 6.95 31.39 41.84
C GLN A 8 6.91 31.34 40.29
N SER A 9 8.06 31.19 39.67
CA SER A 9 8.16 30.91 38.23
C SER A 9 7.81 29.45 38.01
N PHE A 10 6.63 29.17 37.46
CA PHE A 10 6.28 27.85 36.98
C PHE A 10 7.00 27.59 35.65
N PHE A 11 8.03 26.76 35.65
CA PHE A 11 8.58 26.23 34.41
C PHE A 11 7.64 25.12 33.93
N ALA A 12 6.88 25.39 32.87
CA ALA A 12 6.17 24.36 32.17
C ALA A 12 7.19 23.40 31.57
N GLN A 13 7.18 22.15 31.99
CA GLN A 13 8.00 21.12 31.39
C GLN A 13 7.66 21.03 29.89
N GLN A 14 8.66 21.19 29.02
CA GLN A 14 8.51 20.92 27.60
C GLN A 14 8.26 19.41 27.43
N SER A 15 7.03 19.02 27.16
CA SER A 15 6.62 17.62 27.04
C SER A 15 7.32 16.85 25.88
N ASN A 16 7.94 17.58 24.96
CA ASN A 16 8.63 16.99 23.79
C ASN A 16 9.87 16.15 24.13
N GLN A 17 10.40 16.20 25.33
CA GLN A 17 11.56 15.39 25.75
C GLN A 17 11.19 14.12 26.52
N LEU A 18 9.92 13.92 26.90
CA LEU A 18 9.50 12.84 27.78
C LEU A 18 9.00 11.58 27.06
N TRP A 19 8.70 11.66 25.76
CA TRP A 19 8.18 10.54 25.01
C TRP A 19 9.14 10.11 23.94
N LYS A 20 9.72 8.91 24.08
CA LYS A 20 10.48 8.24 23.04
C LYS A 20 9.66 7.05 22.54
N GLY A 21 9.29 7.08 21.26
CA GLY A 21 8.63 5.95 20.64
C GLY A 21 9.60 4.77 20.48
N TYR A 22 9.23 3.61 21.01
CA TYR A 22 9.92 2.36 20.76
C TYR A 22 9.05 1.56 19.78
N PHE A 23 9.52 1.42 18.54
CA PHE A 23 8.86 0.66 17.49
C PHE A 23 9.56 -0.68 17.34
N SER A 24 8.77 -1.76 17.22
CA SER A 24 9.30 -3.07 16.86
C SER A 24 9.58 -3.11 15.36
N TYR A 25 10.81 -3.38 14.99
CA TYR A 25 11.21 -3.59 13.59
C TYR A 25 11.48 -5.08 13.31
N ASN A 26 11.02 -5.97 14.19
CA ASN A 26 11.35 -7.40 14.14
C ASN A 26 10.38 -8.19 13.25
N GLU A 27 9.18 -7.68 13.00
CA GLU A 27 8.17 -8.33 12.17
C GLU A 27 8.09 -7.64 10.82
N ILE A 28 8.92 -8.07 9.88
CA ILE A 28 8.90 -7.60 8.50
C ILE A 28 7.70 -8.22 7.81
N VAL A 29 6.86 -7.39 7.20
CA VAL A 29 5.67 -7.81 6.43
C VAL A 29 5.91 -7.75 4.94
N ASP A 30 6.79 -6.82 4.49
CA ASP A 30 7.10 -6.68 3.06
C ASP A 30 8.44 -5.99 2.85
N VAL A 31 9.10 -6.33 1.73
CA VAL A 31 10.40 -5.76 1.33
C VAL A 31 10.42 -5.51 -0.17
N GLU A 32 10.79 -4.32 -0.55
CA GLU A 32 10.99 -3.94 -1.95
C GLU A 32 12.38 -3.35 -2.16
N SER A 33 13.01 -3.66 -3.28
CA SER A 33 14.30 -3.12 -3.65
C SER A 33 14.22 -2.33 -4.96
N THR A 34 14.93 -1.21 -4.99
CA THR A 34 15.16 -0.41 -6.18
C THR A 34 16.63 -0.41 -6.53
N SER A 35 17.02 0.30 -7.61
CA SER A 35 18.41 0.41 -8.03
C SER A 35 19.36 0.99 -6.96
N GLY A 36 18.84 1.76 -5.99
CA GLY A 36 19.67 2.47 -5.01
C GLY A 36 19.26 2.30 -3.55
N LYS A 37 18.10 1.69 -3.27
CA LYS A 37 17.54 1.59 -1.92
C LYS A 37 16.79 0.28 -1.71
N VAL A 38 16.73 -0.14 -0.44
CA VAL A 38 15.81 -1.16 0.03
C VAL A 38 14.75 -0.48 0.90
N PHE A 39 13.49 -0.77 0.62
CA PHE A 39 12.34 -0.35 1.40
C PHE A 39 11.82 -1.57 2.18
N VAL A 40 11.44 -1.35 3.42
CA VAL A 40 10.97 -2.41 4.32
C VAL A 40 9.76 -1.91 5.08
N ALA A 41 8.72 -2.70 5.10
CA ALA A 41 7.56 -2.49 5.97
C ALA A 41 7.59 -3.47 7.14
N THR A 42 7.25 -2.94 8.30
CA THR A 42 6.85 -3.71 9.48
C THR A 42 5.39 -3.43 9.77
N GLN A 43 4.79 -4.06 10.76
CA GLN A 43 3.36 -3.85 11.07
C GLN A 43 2.98 -2.37 11.29
N ASN A 44 3.90 -1.51 11.75
CA ASN A 44 3.60 -0.13 12.15
C ASN A 44 4.65 0.90 11.77
N ALA A 45 5.61 0.52 10.93
CA ALA A 45 6.64 1.42 10.44
C ALA A 45 7.11 1.01 9.05
N VAL A 46 7.55 2.01 8.28
CA VAL A 46 8.26 1.83 7.01
C VAL A 46 9.63 2.45 7.13
N PHE A 47 10.64 1.79 6.63
CA PHE A 47 11.97 2.36 6.53
C PHE A 47 12.61 2.10 5.18
N SER A 48 13.49 2.99 4.78
CA SER A 48 14.31 2.81 3.58
C SER A 48 15.78 2.98 3.93
N LYS A 49 16.61 2.12 3.35
CA LYS A 49 18.07 2.17 3.49
C LYS A 49 18.71 2.30 2.13
N ALA A 50 19.59 3.29 1.97
CA ALA A 50 20.43 3.39 0.78
C ALA A 50 21.46 2.24 0.76
N ILE A 51 21.65 1.64 -0.43
CA ILE A 51 22.58 0.51 -0.61
C ILE A 51 24.03 0.99 -0.50
N ALA A 52 24.31 2.18 -1.06
CA ALA A 52 25.67 2.73 -1.14
C ALA A 52 26.09 3.56 0.08
N SER A 53 25.21 3.80 1.05
CA SER A 53 25.53 4.61 2.23
C SER A 53 24.88 4.04 3.50
N SER A 54 25.12 4.69 4.64
CA SER A 54 24.45 4.37 5.90
C SER A 54 23.11 5.07 6.08
N ASP A 55 22.64 5.82 5.08
CA ASP A 55 21.41 6.61 5.18
C ASP A 55 20.20 5.72 5.40
N LEU A 56 19.57 5.94 6.53
CA LEU A 56 18.35 5.25 6.96
C LEU A 56 17.26 6.30 7.19
N LYS A 57 16.15 6.17 6.49
CA LYS A 57 14.94 6.96 6.73
C LYS A 57 13.88 6.06 7.33
N ILE A 58 13.22 6.54 8.38
CA ILE A 58 12.19 5.80 9.10
C ILE A 58 10.93 6.66 9.13
N PHE A 59 9.79 6.04 8.81
CA PHE A 59 8.46 6.62 8.94
C PHE A 59 7.63 5.73 9.87
N ASN A 60 7.04 6.34 10.87
CA ASN A 60 6.19 5.70 11.87
C ASN A 60 5.10 6.69 12.32
N SER A 61 4.36 6.39 13.39
CA SER A 61 3.28 7.25 13.87
C SER A 61 3.73 8.65 14.29
N ILE A 62 4.98 8.85 14.68
CA ILE A 62 5.55 10.18 14.99
C ILE A 62 5.64 11.03 13.72
N ASN A 63 5.87 10.41 12.57
CA ASN A 63 5.97 11.07 11.26
C ASN A 63 4.60 11.19 10.55
N GLY A 64 3.53 10.64 11.14
CA GLY A 64 2.17 10.72 10.59
C GLY A 64 1.65 9.43 9.94
N LEU A 65 2.39 8.30 9.99
CA LEU A 65 1.80 7.01 9.68
C LEU A 65 0.66 6.73 10.67
N LYS A 66 -0.44 6.21 10.16
CA LYS A 66 -1.57 5.82 11.01
C LYS A 66 -1.23 4.51 11.75
N PRO A 67 -1.83 4.27 12.95
CA PRO A 67 -1.55 3.08 13.77
C PRO A 67 -2.20 1.79 13.22
N GLU A 68 -2.59 1.78 11.96
CA GLU A 68 -3.16 0.62 11.27
C GLU A 68 -2.06 -0.38 10.90
N SER A 69 -2.40 -1.68 10.89
CA SER A 69 -1.44 -2.71 10.50
C SER A 69 -1.12 -2.63 9.01
N ILE A 70 0.14 -2.36 8.71
CA ILE A 70 0.66 -2.36 7.34
C ILE A 70 0.68 -3.79 6.81
N THR A 71 0.35 -3.96 5.55
CA THR A 71 0.27 -5.26 4.87
C THR A 71 1.22 -5.39 3.70
N THR A 72 1.53 -4.31 3.01
CA THR A 72 2.38 -4.28 1.82
C THR A 72 2.90 -2.87 1.55
N ILE A 73 3.98 -2.75 0.81
CA ILE A 73 4.54 -1.48 0.33
C ILE A 73 4.89 -1.56 -1.16
N HIS A 74 4.91 -0.40 -1.81
CA HIS A 74 5.46 -0.24 -3.15
C HIS A 74 6.13 1.12 -3.29
N HIS A 75 7.35 1.16 -3.83
CA HIS A 75 8.07 2.40 -4.13
C HIS A 75 8.11 2.67 -5.62
N SER A 76 7.38 3.67 -6.06
CA SER A 76 7.42 4.14 -7.44
C SER A 76 8.71 4.93 -7.70
N GLU A 77 9.62 4.36 -8.47
CA GLU A 77 10.85 5.07 -8.89
C GLU A 77 10.52 6.29 -9.77
N SER A 78 9.42 6.22 -10.53
CA SER A 78 9.01 7.28 -11.46
C SER A 78 8.59 8.56 -10.75
N THR A 79 8.00 8.45 -9.55
CA THR A 79 7.49 9.60 -8.77
C THR A 79 8.22 9.83 -7.45
N GLY A 80 9.01 8.87 -7.00
CA GLY A 80 9.65 8.89 -5.68
C GLY A 80 8.67 8.73 -4.51
N LYS A 81 7.43 8.31 -4.78
CA LYS A 81 6.41 8.04 -3.76
C LYS A 81 6.52 6.60 -3.26
N THR A 82 6.25 6.39 -1.97
CA THR A 82 6.08 5.04 -1.41
C THR A 82 4.64 4.86 -0.97
N PHE A 83 3.96 3.89 -1.57
CA PHE A 83 2.60 3.49 -1.25
C PHE A 83 2.64 2.45 -0.13
N VAL A 84 1.76 2.59 0.85
CA VAL A 84 1.70 1.74 2.05
C VAL A 84 0.27 1.27 2.24
N GLY A 85 0.06 -0.03 2.07
CA GLY A 85 -1.25 -0.68 2.21
C GLY A 85 -1.49 -1.16 3.64
N ASN A 86 -2.74 -1.14 4.05
CA ASN A 86 -3.16 -1.52 5.40
C ASN A 86 -4.29 -2.55 5.39
N THR A 87 -4.48 -3.23 6.53
CA THR A 87 -5.50 -4.28 6.71
C THR A 87 -6.93 -3.79 6.56
N ASN A 88 -7.20 -2.51 6.82
CA ASN A 88 -8.54 -1.92 6.75
C ASN A 88 -8.82 -1.18 5.42
N GLY A 89 -7.88 -1.25 4.45
CA GLY A 89 -7.99 -0.56 3.17
C GLY A 89 -7.48 0.88 3.18
N LEU A 90 -6.88 1.33 4.28
CA LEU A 90 -6.22 2.63 4.30
C LEU A 90 -4.98 2.60 3.42
N LEU A 91 -4.88 3.53 2.49
CA LEU A 91 -3.71 3.74 1.67
C LEU A 91 -2.98 4.99 2.15
N LEU A 92 -1.73 4.82 2.58
CA LEU A 92 -0.85 5.93 2.92
C LEU A 92 0.20 6.10 1.82
N ILE A 93 0.56 7.33 1.54
CA ILE A 93 1.54 7.67 0.52
C ILE A 93 2.61 8.55 1.17
N VAL A 94 3.82 8.02 1.29
CA VAL A 94 4.99 8.81 1.68
C VAL A 94 5.50 9.48 0.42
N ASN A 95 5.34 10.79 0.34
CA ASN A 95 5.79 11.60 -0.79
C ASN A 95 7.32 11.76 -0.80
N SER A 96 7.88 12.17 -1.94
CA SER A 96 9.32 12.36 -2.10
C SER A 96 9.92 13.41 -1.16
N ASP A 97 9.11 14.39 -0.72
CA ASP A 97 9.47 15.40 0.28
C ASP A 97 9.37 14.89 1.73
N GLY A 98 8.88 13.68 1.94
CA GLY A 98 8.68 13.04 3.24
C GLY A 98 7.33 13.35 3.90
N SER A 99 6.47 14.14 3.27
CA SER A 99 5.09 14.32 3.74
C SER A 99 4.27 13.04 3.53
N ILE A 100 3.23 12.85 4.33
CA ILE A 100 2.35 11.68 4.23
C ILE A 100 0.96 12.10 3.81
N THR A 101 0.49 11.56 2.69
CA THR A 101 -0.88 11.70 2.21
C THR A 101 -1.69 10.46 2.59
N THR A 102 -2.92 10.67 3.04
CA THR A 102 -3.86 9.60 3.38
C THR A 102 -4.95 9.53 2.32
N LYS A 103 -5.18 8.35 1.75
CA LYS A 103 -6.26 8.05 0.80
C LYS A 103 -7.22 7.04 1.43
N VAL A 104 -8.52 7.35 1.33
CA VAL A 104 -9.60 6.56 1.92
C VAL A 104 -10.55 5.97 0.88
N ASP A 105 -10.18 6.03 -0.39
CA ASP A 105 -11.01 5.59 -1.51
C ASP A 105 -11.39 4.12 -1.37
N ILE A 106 -10.42 3.24 -1.04
CA ILE A 106 -10.65 1.81 -0.82
C ILE A 106 -11.56 1.59 0.42
N ILE A 107 -11.35 2.36 1.50
CA ILE A 107 -12.23 2.31 2.68
C ILE A 107 -13.66 2.67 2.32
N ASN A 108 -13.84 3.66 1.45
CA ASN A 108 -15.14 4.20 1.05
C ASN A 108 -15.77 3.45 -0.13
N GLU A 109 -15.11 2.43 -0.70
CA GLU A 109 -15.66 1.65 -1.81
C GLU A 109 -17.00 1.01 -1.41
N VAL A 110 -18.04 1.40 -2.09
CA VAL A 110 -19.40 0.87 -1.89
C VAL A 110 -19.71 -0.08 -3.08
N PRO A 111 -20.19 -1.28 -2.88
CA PRO A 111 -20.85 -1.87 -1.69
C PRO A 111 -19.97 -2.77 -0.80
N VAL A 112 -18.65 -2.71 -0.91
CA VAL A 112 -17.73 -3.64 -0.23
C VAL A 112 -17.81 -3.52 1.30
N PRO A 113 -18.01 -4.62 2.04
CA PRO A 113 -18.06 -4.58 3.50
C PRO A 113 -16.69 -4.27 4.12
N PRO A 114 -16.63 -3.65 5.32
CA PRO A 114 -15.38 -3.20 5.93
C PRO A 114 -14.33 -4.31 6.16
N ASN A 115 -14.76 -5.53 6.41
CA ASN A 115 -13.87 -6.68 6.64
C ASN A 115 -13.27 -7.27 5.36
N LYS A 116 -13.58 -6.72 4.18
CA LYS A 116 -13.03 -7.11 2.88
C LYS A 116 -12.20 -6.01 2.21
N LYS A 117 -11.73 -5.04 2.98
CA LYS A 117 -11.01 -3.87 2.46
C LYS A 117 -9.49 -4.02 2.50
N LYS A 118 -8.96 -5.13 3.02
CA LYS A 118 -7.51 -5.33 3.14
C LYS A 118 -6.82 -5.15 1.79
N ILE A 119 -5.73 -4.40 1.80
CA ILE A 119 -4.80 -4.29 0.68
C ILE A 119 -3.80 -5.45 0.82
N ASN A 120 -3.66 -6.25 -0.23
CA ASN A 120 -2.82 -7.45 -0.23
C ASN A 120 -1.48 -7.24 -0.92
N ASP A 121 -1.47 -6.51 -2.05
CA ASP A 121 -0.29 -6.31 -2.87
C ASP A 121 -0.43 -5.08 -3.77
N PHE A 122 0.69 -4.59 -4.29
CA PHE A 122 0.78 -3.51 -5.27
C PHE A 122 1.57 -3.94 -6.49
N TYR A 123 1.12 -3.54 -7.67
CA TYR A 123 1.85 -3.70 -8.91
C TYR A 123 1.76 -2.43 -9.75
N GLU A 124 2.91 -1.80 -10.05
CA GLU A 124 2.95 -0.61 -10.91
C GLU A 124 3.20 -1.01 -12.37
N HIS A 125 2.37 -0.50 -13.27
CA HIS A 125 2.55 -0.66 -14.72
C HIS A 125 2.01 0.55 -15.47
N ASN A 126 2.82 1.13 -16.35
CA ASN A 126 2.44 2.26 -17.21
C ASN A 126 1.78 3.43 -16.45
N GLY A 127 2.37 3.84 -15.31
CA GLY A 127 1.90 4.96 -14.50
C GLY A 127 0.62 4.67 -13.71
N LYS A 128 0.17 3.44 -13.67
CA LYS A 128 -0.96 2.96 -12.86
C LYS A 128 -0.47 2.01 -11.79
N LEU A 129 -1.01 2.16 -10.59
CA LEU A 129 -0.84 1.23 -9.48
C LEU A 129 -2.07 0.34 -9.39
N TYR A 130 -1.88 -0.95 -9.62
CA TYR A 130 -2.90 -1.98 -9.43
C TYR A 130 -2.81 -2.46 -7.99
N VAL A 131 -3.86 -2.24 -7.23
CA VAL A 131 -3.95 -2.53 -5.81
C VAL A 131 -4.79 -3.80 -5.63
N ALA A 132 -4.14 -4.91 -5.33
CA ALA A 132 -4.82 -6.16 -5.00
C ALA A 132 -5.48 -6.05 -3.63
N THR A 133 -6.77 -6.35 -3.55
CA THR A 133 -7.57 -6.24 -2.31
C THR A 133 -8.38 -7.51 -2.06
N ASP A 134 -9.02 -7.59 -0.88
CA ASP A 134 -9.91 -8.71 -0.56
C ASP A 134 -11.24 -8.68 -1.35
N TYR A 135 -11.45 -7.70 -2.23
CA TYR A 135 -12.67 -7.59 -3.04
C TYR A 135 -12.44 -7.51 -4.56
N GLY A 136 -11.20 -7.34 -5.00
CA GLY A 136 -10.86 -7.15 -6.41
C GLY A 136 -9.57 -6.35 -6.58
N ILE A 137 -9.51 -5.56 -7.65
CA ILE A 137 -8.36 -4.73 -7.99
C ILE A 137 -8.80 -3.27 -8.07
N SER A 138 -8.26 -2.42 -7.21
CA SER A 138 -8.38 -0.96 -7.34
C SER A 138 -7.23 -0.40 -8.15
N VAL A 139 -7.51 0.56 -9.02
CA VAL A 139 -6.49 1.18 -9.89
C VAL A 139 -6.33 2.65 -9.53
N ILE A 140 -5.09 3.07 -9.34
CA ILE A 140 -4.72 4.42 -8.92
C ILE A 140 -3.71 4.99 -9.95
N ASP A 141 -3.84 6.26 -10.30
CA ASP A 141 -2.82 6.99 -11.05
C ASP A 141 -1.63 7.29 -10.12
N VAL A 142 -0.43 6.85 -10.49
CA VAL A 142 0.75 6.97 -9.63
C VAL A 142 1.19 8.43 -9.47
N ALA A 143 1.08 9.23 -10.53
CA ALA A 143 1.52 10.62 -10.53
C ALA A 143 0.61 11.52 -9.68
N THR A 144 -0.71 11.42 -9.89
CA THR A 144 -1.70 12.23 -9.17
C THR A 144 -2.15 11.61 -7.86
N SER A 145 -1.96 10.29 -7.70
CA SER A 145 -2.49 9.49 -6.60
C SER A 145 -4.03 9.49 -6.54
N GLU A 146 -4.68 9.71 -7.69
CA GLU A 146 -6.13 9.68 -7.80
C GLU A 146 -6.62 8.28 -8.13
N PHE A 147 -7.72 7.89 -7.49
CA PHE A 147 -8.44 6.66 -7.78
C PHE A 147 -9.06 6.72 -9.17
N ILE A 148 -8.87 5.65 -9.98
CA ILE A 148 -9.37 5.57 -11.34
C ILE A 148 -10.63 4.69 -11.40
N ILE A 149 -10.52 3.43 -10.95
CA ILE A 149 -11.56 2.41 -11.11
C ILE A 149 -11.31 1.22 -10.20
N THR A 150 -12.37 0.46 -9.93
CA THR A 150 -12.31 -0.89 -9.34
C THR A 150 -12.70 -1.96 -10.35
N TYR A 151 -11.94 -3.05 -10.40
CA TYR A 151 -12.29 -4.27 -11.12
C TYR A 151 -12.77 -5.34 -10.14
N PHE A 152 -14.05 -5.68 -10.21
CA PHE A 152 -14.62 -6.86 -9.55
C PHE A 152 -14.47 -8.03 -10.52
N ILE A 153 -13.57 -8.95 -10.23
CA ILE A 153 -13.10 -9.95 -11.18
C ILE A 153 -13.58 -11.38 -10.89
N GLY A 154 -14.52 -11.53 -9.98
CA GLY A 154 -15.23 -12.81 -9.78
C GLY A 154 -15.94 -13.27 -11.05
N THR A 155 -16.29 -14.55 -11.15
CA THR A 155 -16.84 -15.13 -12.39
C THR A 155 -18.23 -14.62 -12.76
N SER A 156 -18.95 -14.05 -11.79
CA SER A 156 -20.26 -13.38 -11.97
C SER A 156 -20.20 -11.90 -11.55
N GLY A 157 -19.00 -11.32 -11.41
CA GLY A 157 -18.82 -9.95 -10.95
C GLY A 157 -18.85 -9.77 -9.44
N GLU A 158 -18.82 -10.87 -8.70
CA GLU A 158 -18.75 -10.86 -7.24
C GLU A 158 -17.37 -10.42 -6.75
N GLU A 159 -17.33 -9.97 -5.50
CA GLU A 159 -16.11 -9.71 -4.78
C GLU A 159 -15.27 -10.99 -4.66
N THR A 160 -13.99 -10.91 -4.98
CA THR A 160 -13.05 -11.99 -4.75
C THR A 160 -11.74 -11.46 -4.20
N GLN A 161 -11.14 -12.17 -3.26
CA GLN A 161 -9.83 -11.83 -2.75
C GLN A 161 -8.79 -12.01 -3.85
N VAL A 162 -8.12 -10.92 -4.20
CA VAL A 162 -6.94 -10.90 -5.07
C VAL A 162 -5.71 -10.86 -4.19
N LEU A 163 -4.84 -11.84 -4.35
CA LEU A 163 -3.61 -11.97 -3.55
C LEU A 163 -2.49 -11.14 -4.14
N GLN A 164 -2.32 -11.23 -5.47
CA GLN A 164 -1.25 -10.55 -6.20
C GLN A 164 -1.65 -10.34 -7.67
N THR A 165 -1.07 -9.33 -8.30
CA THR A 165 -1.23 -9.07 -9.74
C THR A 165 0.12 -8.92 -10.42
N THR A 166 0.18 -9.20 -11.72
CA THR A 166 1.31 -8.91 -12.60
C THR A 166 0.83 -8.63 -14.01
N VAL A 167 1.67 -8.05 -14.85
CA VAL A 167 1.36 -7.80 -16.26
C VAL A 167 2.40 -8.48 -17.15
N LEU A 168 1.92 -9.19 -18.16
CA LEU A 168 2.75 -9.74 -19.23
C LEU A 168 2.18 -9.30 -20.61
N GLY A 169 2.96 -8.54 -21.36
CA GLY A 169 2.48 -7.90 -22.58
C GLY A 169 1.38 -6.88 -22.29
N ASN A 170 0.20 -7.11 -22.88
CA ASN A 170 -0.98 -6.27 -22.63
C ASN A 170 -1.95 -6.87 -21.60
N ASP A 171 -1.65 -8.04 -21.08
CA ASP A 171 -2.54 -8.76 -20.20
C ASP A 171 -2.17 -8.59 -18.74
N ILE A 172 -3.15 -8.28 -17.89
CA ILE A 172 -3.03 -8.35 -16.45
C ILE A 172 -3.48 -9.72 -15.97
N TYR A 173 -2.69 -10.30 -15.07
CA TYR A 173 -2.96 -11.55 -14.41
C TYR A 173 -3.16 -11.30 -12.91
N ALA A 174 -4.18 -11.90 -12.35
CA ALA A 174 -4.54 -11.73 -10.94
C ALA A 174 -4.73 -13.10 -10.28
N VAL A 175 -3.93 -13.41 -9.29
CA VAL A 175 -4.14 -14.59 -8.43
C VAL A 175 -5.28 -14.31 -7.49
N THR A 176 -6.32 -15.13 -7.56
CA THR A 176 -7.48 -15.03 -6.68
C THR A 176 -7.56 -16.21 -5.70
N ARG A 177 -8.23 -16.00 -4.59
CA ARG A 177 -8.44 -17.06 -3.60
C ARG A 177 -9.31 -18.20 -4.14
N ASP A 178 -10.37 -17.85 -4.88
CA ASP A 178 -11.46 -18.77 -5.16
C ASP A 178 -11.55 -19.20 -6.64
N PHE A 179 -10.94 -18.43 -7.56
CA PHE A 179 -11.10 -18.62 -9.01
C PHE A 179 -9.77 -18.84 -9.75
N GLY A 180 -8.71 -19.25 -9.03
CA GLY A 180 -7.39 -19.44 -9.62
C GLY A 180 -6.79 -18.14 -10.14
N ILE A 181 -6.18 -18.18 -11.31
CA ILE A 181 -5.62 -17.00 -11.98
C ILE A 181 -6.64 -16.44 -12.98
N ARG A 182 -7.03 -15.19 -12.77
CA ARG A 182 -7.88 -14.43 -13.70
C ARG A 182 -6.99 -13.58 -14.60
N LYS A 183 -7.37 -13.43 -15.87
CA LYS A 183 -6.66 -12.70 -16.91
C LYS A 183 -7.57 -11.67 -17.57
N GLY A 184 -7.08 -10.43 -17.76
CA GLY A 184 -7.78 -9.37 -18.47
C GLY A 184 -6.85 -8.62 -19.43
N ASP A 185 -7.37 -8.16 -20.57
CA ASP A 185 -6.63 -7.35 -21.54
C ASP A 185 -6.72 -5.87 -21.17
N LEU A 186 -5.60 -5.25 -20.82
CA LEU A 186 -5.51 -3.83 -20.42
C LEU A 186 -5.80 -2.86 -21.56
N THR A 187 -5.80 -3.30 -22.81
CA THR A 187 -6.21 -2.48 -23.97
C THR A 187 -7.71 -2.43 -24.15
N ASN A 188 -8.45 -3.34 -23.50
CA ASN A 188 -9.90 -3.39 -23.55
C ASN A 188 -10.52 -2.31 -22.66
N GLN A 189 -11.17 -1.32 -23.27
CA GLN A 189 -11.83 -0.22 -22.55
C GLN A 189 -13.00 -0.68 -21.66
N ASN A 190 -13.52 -1.90 -21.88
CA ASN A 190 -14.61 -2.50 -21.11
C ASN A 190 -14.11 -3.47 -20.01
N LEU A 191 -12.84 -3.44 -19.66
CA LEU A 191 -12.25 -4.35 -18.68
C LEU A 191 -12.88 -4.23 -17.26
N TYR A 192 -13.61 -3.14 -17.00
CA TYR A 192 -14.41 -2.98 -15.79
C TYR A 192 -15.57 -4.00 -15.70
N ASN A 193 -16.00 -4.55 -16.84
CA ASN A 193 -17.00 -5.60 -16.89
C ASN A 193 -16.32 -6.96 -16.62
N PHE A 194 -16.75 -7.65 -15.56
CA PHE A 194 -16.21 -8.95 -15.16
C PHE A 194 -16.21 -10.00 -16.28
N SER A 195 -17.13 -9.93 -17.22
CA SER A 195 -17.22 -10.86 -18.37
C SER A 195 -16.02 -10.75 -19.31
N GLN A 196 -15.23 -9.69 -19.23
CA GLN A 196 -14.00 -9.49 -19.99
C GLN A 196 -12.79 -10.18 -19.34
N TRP A 197 -12.95 -10.67 -18.11
CA TRP A 197 -11.95 -11.43 -17.40
C TRP A 197 -12.12 -12.93 -17.67
N GLN A 198 -11.04 -13.58 -18.06
CA GLN A 198 -11.00 -15.01 -18.34
C GLN A 198 -10.30 -15.76 -17.23
N THR A 199 -10.67 -17.01 -16.99
CA THR A 199 -9.89 -17.91 -16.14
C THR A 199 -8.69 -18.39 -16.96
N PHE A 200 -7.49 -18.05 -16.52
CA PHE A 200 -6.23 -18.47 -17.14
C PHE A 200 -5.79 -19.84 -16.61
N ASP A 201 -5.91 -20.02 -15.29
CA ASP A 201 -5.60 -21.27 -14.60
C ASP A 201 -6.55 -21.46 -13.41
N THR A 202 -6.98 -22.69 -13.15
CA THR A 202 -7.91 -23.03 -12.06
C THR A 202 -7.22 -23.55 -10.81
N GLY A 203 -5.88 -23.61 -10.79
CA GLY A 203 -5.09 -24.08 -9.65
C GLY A 203 -5.17 -23.13 -8.44
N PHE A 204 -4.66 -23.62 -7.32
CA PHE A 204 -4.48 -22.81 -6.10
C PHE A 204 -3.07 -22.21 -6.12
N TRP A 205 -3.00 -20.88 -6.24
CA TRP A 205 -1.77 -20.12 -6.34
C TRP A 205 -1.64 -19.17 -5.16
N SER A 206 -0.44 -18.97 -4.67
CA SER A 206 -0.14 -18.00 -3.59
C SER A 206 0.41 -16.69 -4.10
N GLY A 207 0.89 -16.64 -5.34
CA GLY A 207 1.45 -15.46 -5.96
C GLY A 207 1.75 -15.67 -7.44
N ILE A 208 2.05 -14.58 -8.15
CA ILE A 208 2.41 -14.55 -9.56
C ILE A 208 3.38 -13.39 -9.81
N VAL A 209 4.37 -13.63 -10.64
CA VAL A 209 5.33 -12.61 -11.04
C VAL A 209 5.70 -12.79 -12.51
N THR A 210 5.90 -11.69 -13.21
CA THR A 210 6.50 -11.71 -14.55
C THR A 210 8.01 -11.57 -14.42
N PHE A 211 8.74 -12.55 -14.94
CA PHE A 211 10.19 -12.56 -14.96
C PHE A 211 10.71 -13.03 -16.33
N ASN A 212 11.64 -12.31 -16.93
CA ASN A 212 12.21 -12.63 -18.27
C ASN A 212 11.13 -12.86 -19.35
N ASN A 213 10.03 -12.07 -19.33
CA ASN A 213 8.90 -12.19 -20.25
C ASN A 213 8.14 -13.52 -20.18
N GLU A 214 8.13 -14.15 -18.99
CA GLU A 214 7.36 -15.34 -18.63
C GLU A 214 6.63 -15.11 -17.30
N LEU A 215 5.53 -15.88 -17.08
CA LEU A 215 4.77 -15.88 -15.82
C LEU A 215 5.34 -16.92 -14.86
#